data_b36db6536167043d5032f069bd2a39b2
#
_entry.id   b36db6536167043d5032f069bd2a39b2
#
_cell.length_a   1.000
_cell.length_b   1.000
_cell.length_c   1.000
_cell.angle_alpha   90.00
_cell.angle_beta   90.00
_cell.angle_gamma   90.00
#
_symmetry.space_group_name_H-M   'P 1'
#
loop_
_entity.id
_entity.type
_entity.pdbx_description
1 polymer ?
#
loop_
_entity_poly.entity_id
_entity_poly.type
_entity_poly.pdbx_seq_one_letter_code
_entity_poly.pdbx_strand_id
1 'polypeptide(L)'
;TSSRVPALTGLRAVAALLVVSTHAAFATGYLNHGYLGAVYARLEIGVAIFFVLSGFLLFRAWVRAAAQGERPPSLRRYGRRRVRRLVPAYLIAVLATFAIYTVFTPGPNPGQTWHGLLRYLTFTQIYTDRYLTAMLHPGLSQMWTMAVEVAFYVVLPAFAYLLCRRPWRPRR
;
A
#
# COMPACT_ATOMS: atom_id res chain seq x y z
N THR A 1 25.89 -6.75 -7.47
CA THR A 1 25.09 -7.76 -6.79
C THR A 1 24.17 -7.08 -5.78
N SER A 2 22.85 -7.08 -6.05
CA SER A 2 21.86 -6.56 -5.11
C SER A 2 21.86 -7.50 -3.90
N SER A 3 22.48 -7.11 -2.80
CA SER A 3 22.44 -7.86 -1.55
C SER A 3 20.99 -7.92 -1.05
N ARG A 4 20.32 -9.03 -1.35
CA ARG A 4 19.05 -9.35 -0.71
C ARG A 4 19.33 -9.56 0.78
N VAL A 5 18.62 -8.85 1.62
CA VAL A 5 18.68 -9.03 3.07
C VAL A 5 17.60 -10.03 3.46
N PRO A 6 17.91 -11.30 3.76
CA PRO A 6 16.91 -12.34 4.03
C PRO A 6 15.95 -11.96 5.16
N ALA A 7 16.45 -11.27 6.19
CA ALA A 7 15.65 -10.78 7.31
C ALA A 7 14.49 -9.87 6.87
N LEU A 8 14.69 -9.00 5.86
CA LEU A 8 13.62 -8.13 5.35
C LEU A 8 12.56 -8.93 4.57
N THR A 9 12.95 -10.05 3.95
CA THR A 9 12.00 -10.95 3.29
C THR A 9 11.16 -11.68 4.33
N GLY A 10 11.78 -12.19 5.40
CA GLY A 10 11.07 -12.81 6.52
C GLY A 10 10.09 -11.86 7.18
N LEU A 11 10.51 -10.63 7.47
CA LEU A 11 9.64 -9.60 8.07
C LEU A 11 8.43 -9.27 7.18
N ARG A 12 8.59 -9.28 5.85
CA ARG A 12 7.46 -9.14 4.92
C ARG A 12 6.49 -10.31 4.98
N ALA A 13 6.99 -11.52 5.10
CA ALA A 13 6.14 -12.70 5.23
C ALA A 13 5.31 -12.62 6.53
N VAL A 14 5.95 -12.27 7.64
CA VAL A 14 5.25 -12.05 8.92
C VAL A 14 4.20 -10.96 8.77
N ALA A 15 4.55 -9.81 8.22
CA ALA A 15 3.60 -8.71 8.00
C ALA A 15 2.41 -9.13 7.14
N ALA A 16 2.63 -9.95 6.09
CA ALA A 16 1.56 -10.48 5.25
C ALA A 16 0.61 -11.39 6.05
N LEU A 17 1.15 -12.29 6.87
CA LEU A 17 0.34 -13.17 7.72
C LEU A 17 -0.51 -12.36 8.72
N LEU A 18 0.05 -11.33 9.35
CA LEU A 18 -0.68 -10.44 10.25
C LEU A 18 -1.86 -9.77 9.54
N VAL A 19 -1.62 -9.20 8.34
CA VAL A 19 -2.67 -8.56 7.54
C VAL A 19 -3.75 -9.55 7.11
N VAL A 20 -3.37 -10.74 6.66
CA VAL A 20 -4.34 -11.78 6.28
C VAL A 20 -5.17 -12.21 7.50
N SER A 21 -4.56 -12.37 8.67
CA SER A 21 -5.25 -12.78 9.90
C SER A 21 -6.29 -11.73 10.34
N THR A 22 -5.96 -10.44 10.32
CA THR A 22 -6.93 -9.40 10.67
C THR A 22 -8.09 -9.33 9.66
N HIS A 23 -7.82 -9.48 8.36
CA HIS A 23 -8.87 -9.48 7.35
C HIS A 23 -9.77 -10.72 7.42
N ALA A 24 -9.20 -11.89 7.70
CA ALA A 24 -9.96 -13.11 7.94
C ALA A 24 -10.87 -12.97 9.17
N ALA A 25 -10.36 -12.42 10.27
CA ALA A 25 -11.15 -12.16 11.46
C ALA A 25 -12.26 -11.11 11.21
N PHE A 26 -12.00 -10.11 10.39
CA PHE A 26 -13.00 -9.14 9.95
C PHE A 26 -14.10 -9.82 9.12
N ALA A 27 -13.74 -10.60 8.11
CA ALA A 27 -14.67 -11.26 7.20
C ALA A 27 -15.57 -12.30 7.91
N THR A 28 -15.06 -12.92 8.98
CA THR A 28 -15.81 -13.90 9.79
C THR A 28 -16.55 -13.27 10.97
N GLY A 29 -16.48 -11.94 11.14
CA GLY A 29 -17.09 -11.24 12.29
C GLY A 29 -16.34 -11.47 13.62
N TYR A 30 -15.21 -12.17 13.60
CA TYR A 30 -14.48 -12.57 14.81
C TYR A 30 -13.87 -11.39 15.57
N LEU A 31 -13.72 -10.23 14.94
CA LEU A 31 -13.21 -9.01 15.61
C LEU A 31 -14.09 -8.56 16.80
N ASN A 32 -15.37 -8.95 16.82
CA ASN A 32 -16.30 -8.60 17.87
C ASN A 32 -16.32 -9.63 19.04
N HIS A 33 -15.48 -10.66 19.00
CA HIS A 33 -15.45 -11.73 20.00
C HIS A 33 -14.38 -11.49 21.07
N GLY A 34 -14.74 -10.75 22.11
CA GLY A 34 -13.97 -10.61 23.34
C GLY A 34 -12.50 -10.23 23.16
N TYR A 35 -11.64 -10.77 24.01
CA TYR A 35 -10.21 -10.45 24.02
C TYR A 35 -9.47 -10.87 22.74
N LEU A 36 -9.79 -12.04 22.18
CA LEU A 36 -9.15 -12.51 20.95
C LEU A 36 -9.50 -11.62 19.76
N GLY A 37 -10.72 -11.10 19.67
CA GLY A 37 -11.11 -10.12 18.66
C GLY A 37 -10.26 -8.86 18.73
N ALA A 38 -9.99 -8.36 19.94
CA ALA A 38 -9.11 -7.21 20.15
C ALA A 38 -7.67 -7.50 19.71
N VAL A 39 -7.16 -8.72 19.93
CA VAL A 39 -5.84 -9.14 19.45
C VAL A 39 -5.80 -9.15 17.91
N TYR A 40 -6.80 -9.78 17.27
CA TYR A 40 -6.86 -9.81 15.79
C TYR A 40 -6.97 -8.43 15.17
N ALA A 41 -7.68 -7.49 15.81
CA ALA A 41 -7.75 -6.10 15.36
C ALA A 41 -6.36 -5.42 15.37
N ARG A 42 -5.48 -5.75 16.32
CA ARG A 42 -4.13 -5.19 16.41
C ARG A 42 -3.16 -5.75 15.36
N LEU A 43 -3.48 -6.85 14.70
CA LEU A 43 -2.65 -7.44 13.66
C LEU A 43 -2.61 -6.57 12.39
N GLU A 44 -3.44 -5.55 12.28
CA GLU A 44 -3.32 -4.50 11.24
C GLU A 44 -1.96 -3.78 11.25
N ILE A 45 -1.17 -3.91 12.35
CA ILE A 45 0.21 -3.42 12.43
C ILE A 45 1.07 -3.96 11.27
N GLY A 46 0.70 -5.09 10.68
CA GLY A 46 1.33 -5.61 9.47
C GLY A 46 1.36 -4.60 8.32
N VAL A 47 0.33 -3.76 8.19
CA VAL A 47 0.28 -2.67 7.20
C VAL A 47 1.37 -1.63 7.48
N ALA A 48 1.52 -1.20 8.73
CA ALA A 48 2.58 -0.26 9.12
C ALA A 48 3.97 -0.83 8.84
N ILE A 49 4.19 -2.11 9.11
CA ILE A 49 5.46 -2.81 8.80
C ILE A 49 5.73 -2.76 7.28
N PHE A 50 4.72 -2.99 6.43
CA PHE A 50 4.89 -2.88 4.98
C PHE A 50 5.26 -1.47 4.54
N PHE A 51 4.63 -0.43 5.10
CA PHE A 51 4.96 0.96 4.77
C PHE A 51 6.39 1.32 5.19
N VAL A 52 6.80 0.95 6.39
CA VAL A 52 8.18 1.20 6.87
C VAL A 52 9.20 0.48 6.00
N LEU A 53 8.99 -0.80 5.69
CA LEU A 53 9.87 -1.57 4.82
C LEU A 53 9.95 -1.00 3.40
N SER A 54 8.81 -0.60 2.84
CA SER A 54 8.75 0.01 1.51
C SER A 54 9.48 1.34 1.51
N GLY A 55 9.25 2.19 2.51
CA GLY A 55 9.93 3.46 2.70
C GLY A 55 11.44 3.28 2.80
N PHE A 56 11.89 2.42 3.69
CA PHE A 56 13.31 2.11 3.88
C PHE A 56 13.99 1.63 2.58
N LEU A 57 13.40 0.63 1.93
CA LEU A 57 13.99 0.04 0.73
C LEU A 57 14.05 0.99 -0.45
N LEU A 58 13.09 1.89 -0.55
CA LEU A 58 13.04 2.89 -1.61
C LEU A 58 14.00 4.04 -1.30
N PHE A 59 13.92 4.59 -0.09
CA PHE A 59 14.71 5.75 0.31
C PHE A 59 16.21 5.47 0.32
N ARG A 60 16.63 4.27 0.70
CA ARG A 60 18.05 3.87 0.76
C ARG A 60 18.80 4.08 -0.55
N ALA A 61 18.12 4.07 -1.71
CA ALA A 61 18.76 4.29 -3.00
C ALA A 61 19.24 5.73 -3.16
N TRP A 62 18.46 6.70 -2.67
CA TRP A 62 18.84 8.12 -2.65
C TRP A 62 19.92 8.40 -1.62
N VAL A 63 19.80 7.82 -0.44
CA VAL A 63 20.83 7.95 0.62
C VAL A 63 22.18 7.41 0.14
N ARG A 64 22.18 6.24 -0.51
CA ARG A 64 23.41 5.66 -1.07
C ARG A 64 24.04 6.56 -2.12
N ALA A 65 23.24 7.05 -3.07
CA ALA A 65 23.74 7.96 -4.11
C ALA A 65 24.32 9.24 -3.50
N ALA A 66 23.64 9.83 -2.51
CA ALA A 66 24.13 11.02 -1.81
C ALA A 66 25.42 10.76 -1.02
N ALA A 67 25.53 9.59 -0.35
CA ALA A 67 26.73 9.21 0.40
C ALA A 67 27.95 8.94 -0.51
N GLN A 68 27.71 8.47 -1.72
CA GLN A 68 28.74 8.15 -2.71
C GLN A 68 29.05 9.33 -3.65
N GLY A 69 28.35 10.46 -3.51
CA GLY A 69 28.48 11.60 -4.44
C GLY A 69 27.96 11.30 -5.85
N GLU A 70 27.15 10.25 -6.00
CA GLU A 70 26.57 9.84 -7.28
C GLU A 70 25.28 10.61 -7.60
N ARG A 71 24.88 10.57 -8.88
CA ARG A 71 23.61 11.17 -9.31
C ARG A 71 22.43 10.43 -8.68
N PRO A 72 21.39 11.18 -8.24
CA PRO A 72 20.21 10.57 -7.66
C PRO A 72 19.49 9.65 -8.66
N PRO A 73 18.75 8.64 -8.19
CA PRO A 73 17.99 7.72 -9.03
C PRO A 73 17.04 8.47 -9.99
N SER A 74 16.98 8.04 -11.24
CA SER A 74 16.10 8.62 -12.25
C SER A 74 14.62 8.42 -11.85
N LEU A 75 13.86 9.51 -11.71
CA LEU A 75 12.44 9.52 -11.37
C LEU A 75 11.59 8.72 -12.37
N ARG A 76 11.90 8.85 -13.69
CA ARG A 76 11.20 8.09 -14.73
C ARG A 76 11.38 6.58 -14.57
N ARG A 77 12.61 6.13 -14.27
CA ARG A 77 12.91 4.70 -14.03
C ARG A 77 12.25 4.22 -12.74
N TYR A 78 12.28 5.05 -11.70
CA TYR A 78 11.61 4.78 -10.43
C TYR A 78 10.10 4.59 -10.63
N GLY A 79 9.41 5.57 -11.20
CA GLY A 79 7.97 5.54 -11.44
C GLY A 79 7.56 4.35 -12.32
N ARG A 80 8.25 4.13 -13.45
CA ARG A 80 7.95 3.00 -14.34
C ARG A 80 8.05 1.64 -13.64
N ARG A 81 9.03 1.46 -12.74
CA ARG A 81 9.16 0.21 -11.96
C ARG A 81 8.00 0.03 -10.98
N ARG A 82 7.50 1.10 -10.37
CA ARG A 82 6.36 1.06 -9.45
C ARG A 82 5.06 0.76 -10.18
N VAL A 83 4.78 1.50 -11.24
CA VAL A 83 3.62 1.29 -12.09
C VAL A 83 3.55 -0.16 -12.60
N ARG A 84 4.63 -0.68 -13.18
CA ARG A 84 4.67 -2.06 -13.71
C ARG A 84 4.47 -3.13 -12.64
N ARG A 85 4.86 -2.85 -11.41
CA ARG A 85 4.74 -3.80 -10.30
C ARG A 85 3.36 -3.80 -9.66
N LEU A 86 2.74 -2.63 -9.57
CA LEU A 86 1.54 -2.41 -8.76
C LEU A 86 0.27 -2.40 -9.62
N VAL A 87 0.29 -1.61 -10.71
CA VAL A 87 -0.92 -1.32 -11.47
C VAL A 87 -1.55 -2.54 -12.14
N PRO A 88 -0.82 -3.48 -12.77
CA PRO A 88 -1.46 -4.60 -13.45
C PRO A 88 -2.27 -5.50 -12.50
N ALA A 89 -1.66 -5.92 -11.40
CA ALA A 89 -2.34 -6.77 -10.42
C ALA A 89 -3.52 -6.04 -9.76
N TYR A 90 -3.35 -4.75 -9.44
CA TYR A 90 -4.40 -3.92 -8.89
C TYR A 90 -5.59 -3.79 -9.84
N LEU A 91 -5.37 -3.48 -11.11
CA LEU A 91 -6.45 -3.35 -12.10
C LEU A 91 -7.20 -4.67 -12.28
N ILE A 92 -6.49 -5.80 -12.35
CA ILE A 92 -7.12 -7.11 -12.44
C ILE A 92 -8.02 -7.34 -11.23
N ALA A 93 -7.52 -7.08 -10.02
CA ALA A 93 -8.30 -7.27 -8.80
C ALA A 93 -9.55 -6.37 -8.77
N VAL A 94 -9.41 -5.08 -9.11
CA VAL A 94 -10.54 -4.14 -9.16
C VAL A 94 -11.58 -4.58 -10.17
N LEU A 95 -11.17 -4.80 -11.42
CA LEU A 95 -12.11 -5.14 -12.51
C LEU A 95 -12.78 -6.49 -12.27
N ALA A 96 -12.02 -7.49 -11.80
CA ALA A 96 -12.58 -8.80 -11.48
C ALA A 96 -13.61 -8.70 -10.33
N THR A 97 -13.31 -7.94 -9.27
CA THR A 97 -14.24 -7.78 -8.16
C THR A 97 -15.51 -7.07 -8.61
N PHE A 98 -15.42 -5.98 -9.37
CA PHE A 98 -16.60 -5.30 -9.92
C PHE A 98 -17.42 -6.22 -10.81
N ALA A 99 -16.80 -7.02 -11.67
CA ALA A 99 -17.49 -7.99 -12.51
C ALA A 99 -18.18 -9.08 -11.69
N ILE A 100 -17.49 -9.68 -10.72
CA ILE A 100 -18.02 -10.71 -9.82
C ILE A 100 -19.24 -10.16 -9.04
N TYR A 101 -19.13 -8.97 -8.47
CA TYR A 101 -20.24 -8.38 -7.73
C TYR A 101 -21.45 -8.05 -8.60
N THR A 102 -21.22 -7.63 -9.85
CA THR A 102 -22.30 -7.39 -10.80
C THR A 102 -23.09 -8.68 -11.10
N VAL A 103 -22.40 -9.81 -11.21
CA VAL A 103 -23.00 -11.10 -11.59
C VAL A 103 -23.56 -11.87 -10.40
N PHE A 104 -22.81 -11.97 -9.31
CA PHE A 104 -23.08 -12.89 -8.20
C PHE A 104 -23.67 -12.22 -6.96
N THR A 105 -23.57 -10.88 -6.86
CA THR A 105 -24.06 -10.14 -5.69
C THR A 105 -24.89 -8.94 -6.16
N PRO A 106 -25.96 -9.16 -6.93
CA PRO A 106 -26.81 -8.06 -7.40
C PRO A 106 -27.48 -7.37 -6.22
N GLY A 107 -27.45 -6.03 -6.22
CA GLY A 107 -28.07 -5.22 -5.17
C GLY A 107 -27.34 -3.91 -4.92
N PRO A 108 -27.78 -3.12 -3.95
CA PRO A 108 -27.17 -1.84 -3.60
C PRO A 108 -25.88 -2.06 -2.81
N ASN A 109 -24.80 -2.42 -3.51
CA ASN A 109 -23.46 -2.53 -2.90
C ASN A 109 -22.83 -1.13 -2.83
N PRO A 110 -22.37 -0.67 -1.66
CA PRO A 110 -21.64 0.57 -1.54
C PRO A 110 -20.44 0.60 -2.50
N GLY A 111 -20.26 1.69 -3.22
CA GLY A 111 -19.16 1.83 -4.16
C GLY A 111 -19.27 1.04 -5.47
N GLN A 112 -20.26 0.15 -5.65
CA GLN A 112 -20.52 -0.59 -6.89
C GLN A 112 -21.25 0.31 -7.90
N THR A 113 -20.60 1.38 -8.31
CA THR A 113 -21.11 2.37 -9.28
C THR A 113 -20.00 2.75 -10.24
N TRP A 114 -20.34 3.32 -11.39
CA TRP A 114 -19.35 3.85 -12.33
C TRP A 114 -18.43 4.89 -11.66
N HIS A 115 -18.99 5.71 -10.79
CA HIS A 115 -18.21 6.68 -10.03
C HIS A 115 -17.26 6.01 -9.03
N GLY A 116 -17.72 4.96 -8.36
CA GLY A 116 -16.89 4.12 -7.50
C GLY A 116 -15.76 3.46 -8.28
N LEU A 117 -16.06 2.86 -9.44
CA LEU A 117 -15.05 2.25 -10.30
C LEU A 117 -13.98 3.26 -10.71
N LEU A 118 -14.38 4.46 -11.18
CA LEU A 118 -13.44 5.52 -11.55
C LEU A 118 -12.55 5.93 -10.37
N ARG A 119 -13.09 6.03 -9.16
CA ARG A 119 -12.28 6.31 -7.97
C ARG A 119 -11.24 5.23 -7.69
N TYR A 120 -11.61 3.96 -7.82
CA TYR A 120 -10.64 2.86 -7.71
C TYR A 120 -9.59 2.93 -8.82
N LEU A 121 -9.97 3.12 -10.07
CA LEU A 121 -9.03 3.21 -11.19
C LEU A 121 -8.04 4.38 -11.07
N THR A 122 -8.45 5.45 -10.40
CA THR A 122 -7.60 6.64 -10.16
C THR A 122 -6.91 6.65 -8.79
N PHE A 123 -7.07 5.60 -7.97
CA PHE A 123 -6.55 5.52 -6.60
C PHE A 123 -7.08 6.64 -5.68
N THR A 124 -8.27 7.14 -5.93
CA THR A 124 -8.88 8.25 -5.17
C THR A 124 -10.03 7.81 -4.28
N GLN A 125 -10.24 6.51 -4.11
CA GLN A 125 -11.36 5.93 -3.35
C GLN A 125 -11.41 6.35 -1.88
N ILE A 126 -10.30 6.79 -1.30
CA ILE A 126 -10.23 7.24 0.09
C ILE A 126 -10.47 8.75 0.27
N TYR A 127 -10.38 9.53 -0.83
CA TYR A 127 -10.57 10.97 -0.78
C TYR A 127 -12.05 11.29 -0.99
N THR A 128 -12.81 11.25 0.09
CA THR A 128 -14.26 11.49 0.10
C THR A 128 -14.63 12.29 1.34
N ASP A 129 -15.66 13.10 1.23
CA ASP A 129 -16.30 13.86 2.30
C ASP A 129 -17.22 13.00 3.20
N ARG A 130 -17.46 11.74 2.81
CA ARG A 130 -18.27 10.78 3.55
C ARG A 130 -17.39 9.82 4.34
N TYR A 131 -17.99 9.16 5.34
CA TYR A 131 -17.32 8.11 6.10
C TYR A 131 -16.72 7.05 5.17
N LEU A 132 -15.46 6.77 5.36
CA LEU A 132 -14.65 5.86 4.52
C LEU A 132 -15.34 4.50 4.34
N THR A 133 -15.88 3.96 5.42
CA THR A 133 -16.55 2.66 5.45
C THR A 133 -17.84 2.61 4.63
N ALA A 134 -18.53 3.75 4.48
CA ALA A 134 -19.79 3.82 3.72
C ALA A 134 -19.57 3.90 2.20
N MET A 135 -18.36 4.19 1.75
CA MET A 135 -18.05 4.41 0.34
C MET A 135 -17.11 3.37 -0.26
N LEU A 136 -16.45 2.56 0.59
CA LEU A 136 -15.59 1.49 0.09
C LEU A 136 -16.43 0.30 -0.37
N HIS A 137 -16.08 -0.20 -1.54
CA HIS A 137 -16.67 -1.43 -2.08
C HIS A 137 -16.39 -2.61 -1.13
N PRO A 138 -17.39 -3.42 -0.74
CA PRO A 138 -17.22 -4.50 0.25
C PRO A 138 -16.09 -5.48 -0.10
N GLY A 139 -15.96 -5.85 -1.37
CA GLY A 139 -14.89 -6.75 -1.84
C GLY A 139 -13.53 -6.09 -2.00
N LEU A 140 -13.42 -4.76 -1.85
CA LEU A 140 -12.19 -3.98 -2.06
C LEU A 140 -11.87 -3.06 -0.88
N SER A 141 -12.47 -3.29 0.27
CA SER A 141 -12.27 -2.45 1.45
C SER A 141 -10.79 -2.31 1.83
N GLN A 142 -10.01 -3.39 1.73
CA GLN A 142 -8.58 -3.42 2.02
C GLN A 142 -7.73 -2.60 1.02
N MET A 143 -8.29 -2.24 -0.14
CA MET A 143 -7.57 -1.48 -1.17
C MET A 143 -7.37 0.01 -0.82
N TRP A 144 -7.87 0.48 0.35
CA TRP A 144 -7.56 1.82 0.84
C TRP A 144 -6.04 2.04 0.98
N THR A 145 -5.30 1.00 1.37
CA THR A 145 -3.85 1.04 1.51
C THR A 145 -3.13 1.32 0.20
N MET A 146 -3.71 0.92 -0.95
CA MET A 146 -3.13 1.16 -2.27
C MET A 146 -3.16 2.63 -2.66
N ALA A 147 -4.22 3.36 -2.30
CA ALA A 147 -4.27 4.80 -2.51
C ALA A 147 -3.21 5.54 -1.68
N VAL A 148 -3.05 5.13 -0.42
CA VAL A 148 -1.98 5.67 0.45
C VAL A 148 -0.59 5.31 -0.09
N GLU A 149 -0.40 4.08 -0.59
CA GLU A 149 0.88 3.64 -1.15
C GLU A 149 1.26 4.44 -2.40
N VAL A 150 0.31 4.71 -3.28
CA VAL A 150 0.54 5.55 -4.47
C VAL A 150 0.88 6.98 -4.08
N ALA A 151 0.15 7.59 -3.15
CA ALA A 151 0.46 8.92 -2.63
C ALA A 151 1.88 8.96 -2.04
N PHE A 152 2.23 7.95 -1.25
CA PHE A 152 3.58 7.80 -0.70
C PHE A 152 4.65 7.71 -1.80
N TYR A 153 4.42 6.95 -2.86
CA TYR A 153 5.38 6.84 -3.98
C TYR A 153 5.56 8.14 -4.75
N VAL A 154 4.55 9.01 -4.80
CA VAL A 154 4.65 10.34 -5.40
C VAL A 154 5.44 11.28 -4.50
N VAL A 155 5.19 11.26 -3.19
CA VAL A 155 5.81 12.19 -2.23
C VAL A 155 7.26 11.80 -1.90
N LEU A 156 7.57 10.49 -1.85
CA LEU A 156 8.89 10.00 -1.44
C LEU A 156 10.06 10.60 -2.23
N PRO A 157 10.03 10.72 -3.57
CA PRO A 157 11.13 11.33 -4.32
C PRO A 157 11.35 12.79 -3.98
N ALA A 158 10.28 13.56 -3.76
CA ALA A 158 10.41 14.97 -3.37
C ALA A 158 11.07 15.07 -1.99
N PHE A 159 10.65 14.24 -1.04
CA PHE A 159 11.24 14.16 0.28
C PHE A 159 12.72 13.75 0.23
N ALA A 160 13.02 12.72 -0.56
CA ALA A 160 14.38 12.25 -0.76
C ALA A 160 15.27 13.34 -1.39
N TYR A 161 14.76 14.05 -2.39
CA TYR A 161 15.48 15.16 -3.00
C TYR A 161 15.77 16.29 -1.99
N LEU A 162 14.79 16.68 -1.19
CA LEU A 162 14.96 17.74 -0.18
C LEU A 162 15.99 17.35 0.88
N LEU A 163 15.94 16.12 1.38
CA LEU A 163 16.84 15.66 2.43
C LEU A 163 18.26 15.36 1.92
N CYS A 164 18.39 14.87 0.69
CA CYS A 164 19.69 14.49 0.11
C CYS A 164 20.36 15.61 -0.71
N ARG A 165 19.75 16.82 -0.80
CA ARG A 165 20.32 17.97 -1.52
C ARG A 165 21.64 18.46 -0.95
N ARG A 166 21.83 18.35 0.38
CA ARG A 166 23.08 18.74 1.03
C ARG A 166 24.03 17.54 1.01
N PRO A 167 25.30 17.70 0.57
CA PRO A 167 26.27 16.63 0.66
C PRO A 167 26.39 16.19 2.11
N TRP A 168 26.09 14.96 2.37
CA TRP A 168 26.20 14.37 3.69
C TRP A 168 27.70 14.22 3.99
N ARG A 169 28.24 15.16 4.75
CA ARG A 169 29.59 15.02 5.30
C ARG A 169 29.49 14.20 6.57
N PRO A 170 29.94 12.94 6.60
CA PRO A 170 30.03 12.23 7.86
C PRO A 170 30.96 13.01 8.76
N ARG A 171 30.51 13.34 9.96
CA ARG A 171 31.40 13.84 10.98
C ARG A 171 32.42 12.73 11.25
N ARG A 172 33.69 13.01 10.95
CA ARG A 172 34.80 12.17 11.34
C ARG A 172 34.95 12.19 12.87
#